data_9e49d26119da707150633c1426025b5f
#
_entry.id   9e49d26119da707150633c1426025b5f
#
_cell.length_a   1.000
_cell.length_b   1.000
_cell.length_c   1.000
_cell.angle_alpha   90.00
_cell.angle_beta   90.00
_cell.angle_gamma   90.00
#
_symmetry.space_group_name_H-M   'P 1'
#
loop_
_entity.id
_entity.type
_entity.pdbx_description
1 polymer ?
#
loop_
_entity_poly.entity_id
_entity_poly.type
_entity_poly.pdbx_seq_one_letter_code
_entity_poly.pdbx_strand_id
1 'polypeptide(L)'
;MKLFFFSVMVMLMTSFVSQKKTRVIFFGDSITQAGVGTGGYIVRIDSMCKAEGEGNNYEFIGAGIGGNKVYDLYLRMENDVLAKEPDVVIIYIGVNDVWHKSSSGTGTDADKFEKFYQAIIDKLKAKNIKMVLCTPAAIGEKTDFSNPQDGDMNEYSNIIRRIASKNNLPVVDLRKAFLDYNLKNNPANKDRGILTTDRVHLNANGNHLVADEMWRAIKNL
;
A
#
# COMPACT_ATOMS: atom_id res chain seq x y z
N MET A 1 -63.47 -2.19 -45.41
CA MET A 1 -63.04 -1.90 -44.04
C MET A 1 -61.63 -2.44 -43.82
N LYS A 2 -60.61 -1.57 -43.95
CA LYS A 2 -59.20 -1.99 -43.82
C LYS A 2 -58.74 -1.61 -42.43
N LEU A 3 -58.39 -2.61 -41.59
CA LEU A 3 -57.74 -2.41 -40.27
C LEU A 3 -56.29 -2.10 -40.49
N PHE A 4 -55.82 -0.93 -40.01
CA PHE A 4 -54.41 -0.61 -39.90
C PHE A 4 -53.94 -1.05 -38.50
N PHE A 5 -53.02 -2.04 -38.46
CA PHE A 5 -52.27 -2.39 -37.26
C PHE A 5 -51.13 -1.41 -37.08
N PHE A 6 -51.19 -0.57 -36.03
CA PHE A 6 -50.11 0.30 -35.63
C PHE A 6 -49.23 -0.48 -34.64
N SER A 7 -48.06 -0.94 -35.07
CA SER A 7 -47.08 -1.61 -34.21
C SER A 7 -46.27 -0.54 -33.49
N VAL A 8 -46.49 -0.37 -32.17
CA VAL A 8 -45.69 0.50 -31.34
C VAL A 8 -44.45 -0.25 -30.89
N MET A 9 -43.30 0.09 -31.49
CA MET A 9 -41.98 -0.44 -31.11
C MET A 9 -41.47 0.36 -29.90
N VAL A 10 -41.59 -0.21 -28.69
CA VAL A 10 -41.02 0.36 -27.45
C VAL A 10 -39.50 0.14 -27.45
N MET A 11 -38.77 1.18 -27.75
CA MET A 11 -37.30 1.20 -27.67
C MET A 11 -36.88 1.31 -26.18
N LEU A 12 -36.51 0.20 -25.55
CA LEU A 12 -35.89 0.19 -24.21
C LEU A 12 -34.52 0.83 -24.32
N MET A 13 -34.42 2.10 -23.95
CA MET A 13 -33.13 2.77 -23.71
C MET A 13 -32.55 2.23 -22.41
N THR A 14 -31.69 1.23 -22.47
CA THR A 14 -30.85 0.85 -21.35
C THR A 14 -29.79 1.93 -21.20
N SER A 15 -29.97 2.83 -20.26
CA SER A 15 -28.93 3.76 -19.83
C SER A 15 -27.82 2.93 -19.18
N PHE A 16 -26.66 2.82 -19.85
CA PHE A 16 -25.43 2.34 -19.23
C PHE A 16 -25.00 3.34 -18.18
N VAL A 17 -25.40 3.14 -16.92
CA VAL A 17 -24.81 3.86 -15.80
C VAL A 17 -23.36 3.32 -15.68
N SER A 18 -22.39 4.13 -16.05
CA SER A 18 -20.98 3.81 -15.81
C SER A 18 -20.79 3.68 -14.30
N GLN A 19 -20.50 2.47 -13.84
CA GLN A 19 -20.25 2.21 -12.42
C GLN A 19 -19.00 2.98 -12.01
N LYS A 20 -19.11 3.83 -10.94
CA LYS A 20 -17.96 4.55 -10.39
C LYS A 20 -16.95 3.52 -9.88
N LYS A 21 -15.70 3.64 -10.34
CA LYS A 21 -14.60 2.79 -9.86
C LYS A 21 -14.23 3.13 -8.43
N THR A 22 -13.89 2.13 -7.64
CA THR A 22 -13.27 2.29 -6.32
C THR A 22 -11.85 2.82 -6.52
N ARG A 23 -11.60 4.04 -6.08
CA ARG A 23 -10.28 4.68 -6.19
C ARG A 23 -9.42 4.32 -5.00
N VAL A 24 -8.32 3.62 -5.26
CA VAL A 24 -7.34 3.17 -4.28
C VAL A 24 -6.05 3.97 -4.45
N ILE A 25 -5.65 4.72 -3.42
CA ILE A 25 -4.38 5.45 -3.42
C ILE A 25 -3.36 4.72 -2.55
N PHE A 26 -2.19 4.41 -3.13
CA PHE A 26 -1.03 3.89 -2.41
C PHE A 26 -0.17 5.06 -1.98
N PHE A 27 -0.08 5.30 -0.67
CA PHE A 27 0.57 6.46 -0.08
C PHE A 27 1.82 6.03 0.67
N GLY A 28 3.00 6.49 0.22
CA GLY A 28 4.27 6.01 0.75
C GLY A 28 5.51 6.75 0.24
N ASP A 29 6.63 6.06 0.29
CA ASP A 29 7.97 6.55 -0.04
C ASP A 29 8.48 6.08 -1.42
N SER A 30 9.82 5.86 -1.55
CA SER A 30 10.46 5.39 -2.77
C SER A 30 9.97 4.02 -3.23
N ILE A 31 9.58 3.14 -2.31
CA ILE A 31 9.05 1.81 -2.64
C ILE A 31 7.71 1.97 -3.37
N THR A 32 6.86 2.85 -2.88
CA THR A 32 5.57 3.19 -3.52
C THR A 32 5.79 3.97 -4.81
N GLN A 33 6.78 4.87 -4.87
CA GLN A 33 7.15 5.58 -6.10
C GLN A 33 7.57 4.60 -7.20
N ALA A 34 8.42 3.62 -6.88
CA ALA A 34 8.81 2.57 -7.81
C ALA A 34 7.65 1.61 -8.16
N GLY A 35 6.67 1.49 -7.27
CA GLY A 35 5.51 0.61 -7.40
C GLY A 35 4.64 0.88 -8.64
N VAL A 36 4.65 2.09 -9.20
CA VAL A 36 3.94 2.44 -10.44
C VAL A 36 4.75 2.18 -11.71
N GLY A 37 6.04 1.86 -11.56
CA GLY A 37 6.91 1.51 -12.69
C GLY A 37 6.67 0.09 -13.19
N THR A 38 7.26 -0.24 -14.34
CA THR A 38 7.18 -1.57 -14.95
C THR A 38 7.61 -2.66 -13.96
N GLY A 39 6.72 -3.62 -13.70
CA GLY A 39 6.95 -4.71 -12.75
C GLY A 39 6.80 -4.33 -11.28
N GLY A 40 6.46 -3.08 -10.96
CA GLY A 40 6.19 -2.61 -9.62
C GLY A 40 4.90 -3.20 -9.03
N TYR A 41 4.79 -3.22 -7.72
CA TYR A 41 3.71 -3.91 -7.02
C TYR A 41 2.31 -3.34 -7.34
N ILE A 42 2.18 -2.03 -7.59
CA ILE A 42 0.88 -1.41 -7.95
C ILE A 42 0.44 -1.86 -9.35
N VAL A 43 1.38 -1.92 -10.31
CA VAL A 43 1.10 -2.43 -11.68
C VAL A 43 0.73 -3.91 -11.62
N ARG A 44 1.35 -4.69 -10.73
CA ARG A 44 0.99 -6.11 -10.52
C ARG A 44 -0.40 -6.26 -9.93
N ILE A 45 -0.79 -5.44 -8.95
CA ILE A 45 -2.14 -5.41 -8.38
C ILE A 45 -3.17 -5.12 -9.49
N ASP A 46 -2.93 -4.11 -10.33
CA ASP A 46 -3.81 -3.80 -11.47
C ASP A 46 -3.93 -4.98 -12.44
N SER A 47 -2.82 -5.67 -12.71
CA SER A 47 -2.81 -6.88 -13.56
C SER A 47 -3.59 -8.04 -12.94
N MET A 48 -3.45 -8.27 -11.63
CA MET A 48 -4.19 -9.30 -10.89
C MET A 48 -5.69 -8.98 -10.85
N CYS A 49 -6.04 -7.74 -10.57
CA CYS A 49 -7.41 -7.23 -10.60
C CYS A 49 -8.07 -7.48 -11.97
N LYS A 50 -7.37 -7.16 -13.06
CA LYS A 50 -7.85 -7.43 -14.43
C LYS A 50 -7.99 -8.91 -14.74
N ALA A 51 -7.04 -9.74 -14.28
CA ALA A 51 -7.08 -11.18 -14.47
C ALA A 51 -8.27 -11.84 -13.73
N GLU A 52 -8.69 -11.26 -12.60
CA GLU A 52 -9.88 -11.69 -11.85
C GLU A 52 -11.20 -11.11 -12.42
N GLY A 53 -11.17 -10.32 -13.50
CA GLY A 53 -12.35 -9.70 -14.10
C GLY A 53 -12.80 -8.39 -13.44
N GLU A 54 -12.07 -7.90 -12.43
CA GLU A 54 -12.41 -6.74 -11.62
C GLU A 54 -11.86 -5.40 -12.16
N GLY A 55 -11.17 -5.40 -13.29
CA GLY A 55 -10.46 -4.22 -13.83
C GLY A 55 -11.32 -2.98 -14.10
N ASN A 56 -12.65 -3.16 -14.22
CA ASN A 56 -13.58 -2.04 -14.35
C ASN A 56 -14.04 -1.48 -13.01
N ASN A 57 -13.79 -2.17 -11.89
CA ASN A 57 -14.28 -1.82 -10.56
C ASN A 57 -13.27 -1.00 -9.75
N TYR A 58 -12.00 -0.98 -10.16
CA TYR A 58 -10.93 -0.31 -9.43
C TYR A 58 -10.13 0.66 -10.30
N GLU A 59 -9.62 1.71 -9.64
CA GLU A 59 -8.61 2.65 -10.15
C GLU A 59 -7.48 2.71 -9.13
N PHE A 60 -6.23 2.37 -9.53
CA PHE A 60 -5.06 2.34 -8.66
C PHE A 60 -4.14 3.51 -8.94
N ILE A 61 -3.84 4.33 -7.92
CA ILE A 61 -3.02 5.54 -8.02
C ILE A 61 -1.87 5.44 -7.02
N GLY A 62 -0.63 5.62 -7.52
CA GLY A 62 0.53 5.75 -6.65
C GLY A 62 0.75 7.20 -6.21
N ALA A 63 0.99 7.41 -4.94
CA ALA A 63 1.38 8.67 -4.32
C ALA A 63 2.65 8.45 -3.47
N GLY A 64 3.69 7.88 -4.08
CA GLY A 64 5.00 7.65 -3.49
C GLY A 64 6.00 8.74 -3.84
N ILE A 65 6.82 9.17 -2.86
CA ILE A 65 7.95 10.09 -3.07
C ILE A 65 9.17 9.56 -2.33
N GLY A 66 10.30 9.46 -3.03
CA GLY A 66 11.56 8.94 -2.48
C GLY A 66 12.02 9.68 -1.23
N GLY A 67 12.53 8.93 -0.24
CA GLY A 67 13.06 9.49 1.01
C GLY A 67 12.00 9.94 2.02
N ASN A 68 10.71 9.92 1.67
CA ASN A 68 9.64 10.37 2.56
C ASN A 68 9.56 9.52 3.84
N LYS A 69 9.17 10.19 4.91
CA LYS A 69 8.88 9.70 6.24
C LYS A 69 7.43 9.99 6.59
N VAL A 70 6.96 9.49 7.71
CA VAL A 70 5.57 9.67 8.14
C VAL A 70 5.13 11.14 8.19
N TYR A 71 5.98 12.05 8.63
CA TYR A 71 5.65 13.48 8.68
C TYR A 71 5.55 14.12 7.29
N ASP A 72 6.35 13.66 6.30
CA ASP A 72 6.24 14.12 4.92
C ASP A 72 4.88 13.71 4.32
N LEU A 73 4.42 12.49 4.62
CA LEU A 73 3.09 12.06 4.25
C LEU A 73 2.01 12.98 4.83
N TYR A 74 2.09 13.28 6.13
CA TYR A 74 1.14 14.20 6.78
C TYR A 74 1.10 15.56 6.11
N LEU A 75 2.26 16.13 5.75
CA LEU A 75 2.37 17.46 5.17
C LEU A 75 1.81 17.55 3.73
N ARG A 76 1.92 16.48 2.95
CA ARG A 76 1.48 16.48 1.54
C ARG A 76 0.15 15.77 1.28
N MET A 77 -0.48 15.16 2.30
CA MET A 77 -1.68 14.34 2.11
C MET A 77 -2.87 15.11 1.52
N GLU A 78 -2.97 16.41 1.77
CA GLU A 78 -4.05 17.24 1.23
C GLU A 78 -4.06 17.21 -0.30
N ASN A 79 -2.91 17.52 -0.92
CA ASN A 79 -2.78 17.59 -2.38
C ASN A 79 -2.66 16.21 -3.04
N ASP A 80 -1.92 15.29 -2.41
CA ASP A 80 -1.55 14.02 -3.05
C ASP A 80 -2.58 12.92 -2.84
N VAL A 81 -3.45 13.07 -1.83
CA VAL A 81 -4.44 12.07 -1.44
C VAL A 81 -5.84 12.67 -1.41
N LEU A 82 -6.12 13.62 -0.51
CA LEU A 82 -7.49 14.09 -0.27
C LEU A 82 -8.10 14.81 -1.47
N ALA A 83 -7.31 15.61 -2.20
CA ALA A 83 -7.76 16.29 -3.42
C ALA A 83 -8.13 15.31 -4.57
N LYS A 84 -7.73 14.04 -4.47
CA LYS A 84 -8.07 12.99 -5.45
C LYS A 84 -9.31 12.20 -5.08
N GLU A 85 -9.94 12.52 -3.95
CA GLU A 85 -11.19 11.89 -3.48
C GLU A 85 -11.11 10.36 -3.49
N PRO A 86 -10.16 9.72 -2.75
CA PRO A 86 -10.03 8.27 -2.73
C PRO A 86 -11.18 7.62 -1.93
N ASP A 87 -11.55 6.43 -2.34
CA ASP A 87 -12.41 5.55 -1.55
C ASP A 87 -11.58 4.74 -0.54
N VAL A 88 -10.32 4.42 -0.89
CA VAL A 88 -9.38 3.63 -0.08
C VAL A 88 -7.99 4.23 -0.13
N VAL A 89 -7.28 4.25 1.00
CA VAL A 89 -5.85 4.61 1.08
C VAL A 89 -5.05 3.47 1.71
N ILE A 90 -4.03 3.01 1.00
CA ILE A 90 -3.04 2.05 1.51
C ILE A 90 -1.83 2.84 1.97
N ILE A 91 -1.52 2.82 3.26
CA ILE A 91 -0.41 3.56 3.85
C ILE A 91 0.79 2.63 4.02
N TYR A 92 1.85 2.82 3.22
CA TYR A 92 3.07 2.03 3.28
C TYR A 92 4.27 2.94 3.50
N ILE A 93 4.65 3.11 4.77
CA ILE A 93 5.68 4.05 5.23
C ILE A 93 6.38 3.51 6.48
N GLY A 94 7.56 4.00 6.78
CA GLY A 94 8.29 3.72 8.02
C GLY A 94 9.72 3.25 7.80
N VAL A 95 10.07 2.77 6.61
CA VAL A 95 11.45 2.31 6.33
C VAL A 95 12.46 3.46 6.45
N ASN A 96 12.14 4.64 5.92
CA ASN A 96 13.02 5.81 6.01
C ASN A 96 13.00 6.48 7.39
N ASP A 97 11.91 6.32 8.14
CA ASP A 97 11.83 6.75 9.53
C ASP A 97 12.90 6.05 10.39
N VAL A 98 13.16 4.77 10.09
CA VAL A 98 14.22 3.95 10.72
C VAL A 98 15.57 4.17 10.02
N TRP A 99 15.65 3.94 8.71
CA TRP A 99 16.91 3.90 7.96
C TRP A 99 17.67 5.23 8.04
N HIS A 100 16.96 6.33 7.89
CA HIS A 100 17.58 7.65 7.87
C HIS A 100 18.05 8.12 9.26
N LYS A 101 17.72 7.44 10.36
CA LYS A 101 18.35 7.69 11.66
C LYS A 101 19.86 7.43 11.60
N SER A 102 20.25 6.29 11.02
CA SER A 102 21.64 5.86 10.96
C SER A 102 22.39 6.39 9.74
N SER A 103 21.70 6.56 8.58
CA SER A 103 22.36 6.94 7.32
C SER A 103 22.54 8.46 7.15
N SER A 104 21.64 9.28 7.69
CA SER A 104 21.64 10.74 7.48
C SER A 104 21.22 11.57 8.70
N GLY A 105 20.93 10.94 9.82
CA GLY A 105 20.49 11.66 11.04
C GLY A 105 19.11 12.31 10.93
N THR A 106 18.30 11.93 9.94
CA THR A 106 17.01 12.58 9.63
C THR A 106 15.81 11.63 9.78
N GLY A 107 15.95 10.52 10.50
CA GLY A 107 14.85 9.62 10.81
C GLY A 107 13.82 10.25 11.74
N THR A 108 12.73 9.55 12.00
CA THR A 108 11.66 10.00 12.89
C THR A 108 11.72 9.22 14.20
N ASP A 109 11.65 9.87 15.34
CA ASP A 109 11.56 9.19 16.64
C ASP A 109 10.23 8.45 16.76
N ALA A 110 10.23 7.33 17.48
CA ALA A 110 9.10 6.42 17.59
C ALA A 110 7.81 7.10 18.08
N ASP A 111 7.93 8.00 19.08
CA ASP A 111 6.79 8.75 19.63
C ASP A 111 6.20 9.76 18.62
N LYS A 112 7.06 10.41 17.82
CA LYS A 112 6.64 11.31 16.75
C LYS A 112 6.04 10.52 15.58
N PHE A 113 6.64 9.37 15.23
CA PHE A 113 6.11 8.48 14.22
C PHE A 113 4.67 8.07 14.56
N GLU A 114 4.42 7.62 15.79
CA GLU A 114 3.08 7.24 16.24
C GLU A 114 2.08 8.41 16.16
N LYS A 115 2.48 9.61 16.58
CA LYS A 115 1.63 10.81 16.56
C LYS A 115 1.27 11.24 15.14
N PHE A 116 2.24 11.31 14.23
CA PHE A 116 1.98 11.68 12.84
C PHE A 116 1.13 10.62 12.11
N TYR A 117 1.41 9.34 12.38
CA TYR A 117 0.62 8.25 11.79
C TYR A 117 -0.85 8.33 12.25
N GLN A 118 -1.09 8.54 13.56
CA GLN A 118 -2.45 8.73 14.06
C GLN A 118 -3.11 9.97 13.46
N ALA A 119 -2.40 11.09 13.30
CA ALA A 119 -2.95 12.30 12.70
C ALA A 119 -3.36 12.10 11.22
N ILE A 120 -2.61 11.29 10.45
CA ILE A 120 -2.99 10.88 9.09
C ILE A 120 -4.30 10.09 9.14
N ILE A 121 -4.41 9.10 10.02
CA ILE A 121 -5.61 8.27 10.18
C ILE A 121 -6.82 9.14 10.55
N ASP A 122 -6.67 10.08 11.48
CA ASP A 122 -7.76 10.93 11.93
C ASP A 122 -8.31 11.81 10.79
N LYS A 123 -7.42 12.37 9.95
CA LYS A 123 -7.81 13.14 8.76
C LYS A 123 -8.56 12.28 7.73
N LEU A 124 -8.11 11.05 7.48
CA LEU A 124 -8.76 10.13 6.54
C LEU A 124 -10.12 9.66 7.08
N LYS A 125 -10.21 9.36 8.39
CA LYS A 125 -11.47 9.00 9.06
C LYS A 125 -12.51 10.14 8.98
N ALA A 126 -12.07 11.39 9.16
CA ALA A 126 -12.95 12.55 9.07
C ALA A 126 -13.58 12.72 7.66
N LYS A 127 -13.00 12.08 6.65
CA LYS A 127 -13.52 12.04 5.27
C LYS A 127 -14.21 10.71 4.92
N ASN A 128 -14.39 9.80 5.88
CA ASN A 128 -14.95 8.46 5.68
C ASN A 128 -14.17 7.61 4.66
N ILE A 129 -12.85 7.83 4.53
CA ILE A 129 -11.98 7.08 3.62
C ILE A 129 -11.57 5.78 4.31
N LYS A 130 -11.73 4.64 3.62
CA LYS A 130 -11.23 3.34 4.10
C LYS A 130 -9.71 3.31 4.07
N MET A 131 -9.10 2.56 4.99
CA MET A 131 -7.62 2.49 5.10
C MET A 131 -7.15 1.06 5.30
N VAL A 132 -5.97 0.77 4.76
CA VAL A 132 -5.16 -0.39 5.11
C VAL A 132 -3.77 0.12 5.53
N LEU A 133 -3.28 -0.32 6.67
CA LEU A 133 -1.95 0.04 7.16
C LEU A 133 -0.96 -1.06 6.80
N CYS A 134 0.22 -0.70 6.30
CA CYS A 134 1.26 -1.67 5.99
C CYS A 134 2.45 -1.47 6.93
N THR A 135 2.97 -2.54 7.51
CA THR A 135 4.24 -2.46 8.23
C THR A 135 5.40 -2.29 7.25
N PRO A 136 6.47 -1.54 7.59
CA PRO A 136 7.67 -1.48 6.77
C PRO A 136 8.31 -2.87 6.67
N ALA A 137 8.79 -3.26 5.47
CA ALA A 137 9.18 -4.64 5.21
C ALA A 137 10.54 -5.02 5.79
N ALA A 138 11.64 -4.44 5.27
CA ALA A 138 12.99 -4.83 5.66
C ALA A 138 14.02 -3.71 5.45
N ILE A 139 15.07 -3.72 6.29
CA ILE A 139 16.36 -3.12 6.03
C ILE A 139 17.40 -4.23 6.22
N GLY A 140 17.64 -5.00 5.14
CA GLY A 140 18.40 -6.25 5.15
C GLY A 140 17.52 -7.48 5.25
N GLU A 141 18.03 -8.60 4.68
CA GLU A 141 17.28 -9.84 4.48
C GLU A 141 17.84 -11.01 5.31
N LYS A 142 18.82 -10.76 6.17
CA LYS A 142 19.34 -11.80 7.06
C LYS A 142 18.30 -12.27 8.05
N THR A 143 18.35 -13.55 8.40
CA THR A 143 17.38 -14.22 9.26
C THR A 143 17.94 -14.64 10.61
N ASP A 144 19.22 -14.34 10.85
CA ASP A 144 19.94 -14.64 12.09
C ASP A 144 19.99 -13.47 13.09
N PHE A 145 19.13 -12.47 12.89
CA PHE A 145 19.05 -11.24 13.69
C PHE A 145 20.31 -10.35 13.64
N SER A 146 21.12 -10.49 12.61
CA SER A 146 22.34 -9.67 12.43
C SER A 146 22.15 -8.43 11.55
N ASN A 147 20.90 -8.12 11.11
CA ASN A 147 20.60 -6.83 10.47
C ASN A 147 20.58 -5.73 11.55
N PRO A 148 21.41 -4.67 11.42
CA PRO A 148 21.57 -3.67 12.49
C PRO A 148 20.29 -2.93 12.88
N GLN A 149 19.32 -2.80 11.94
CA GLN A 149 18.07 -2.07 12.15
C GLN A 149 16.86 -2.96 12.48
N ASP A 150 17.04 -4.28 12.68
CA ASP A 150 15.91 -5.19 12.94
C ASP A 150 15.14 -4.81 14.21
N GLY A 151 15.82 -4.37 15.26
CA GLY A 151 15.18 -3.88 16.48
C GLY A 151 14.22 -2.72 16.23
N ASP A 152 14.72 -1.67 15.58
CA ASP A 152 13.93 -0.48 15.23
C ASP A 152 12.80 -0.83 14.24
N MET A 153 13.07 -1.65 13.22
CA MET A 153 12.06 -2.09 12.26
C MET A 153 10.92 -2.85 12.94
N ASN A 154 11.23 -3.69 13.93
CA ASN A 154 10.23 -4.39 14.72
C ASN A 154 9.44 -3.43 15.61
N GLU A 155 10.09 -2.44 16.23
CA GLU A 155 9.43 -1.41 17.04
C GLU A 155 8.41 -0.62 16.20
N TYR A 156 8.82 -0.09 15.04
CA TYR A 156 7.94 0.70 14.18
C TYR A 156 6.81 -0.16 13.60
N SER A 157 7.07 -1.40 13.28
CA SER A 157 6.02 -2.35 12.87
C SER A 157 5.02 -2.60 14.00
N ASN A 158 5.49 -2.73 15.26
CA ASN A 158 4.61 -2.89 16.42
C ASN A 158 3.78 -1.62 16.70
N ILE A 159 4.34 -0.41 16.48
CA ILE A 159 3.57 0.83 16.54
C ILE A 159 2.40 0.78 15.55
N ILE A 160 2.65 0.43 14.29
CA ILE A 160 1.61 0.33 13.25
C ILE A 160 0.55 -0.70 13.64
N ARG A 161 0.93 -1.89 14.13
CA ARG A 161 -0.01 -2.92 14.59
C ARG A 161 -0.89 -2.42 15.74
N ARG A 162 -0.31 -1.70 16.73
CA ARG A 162 -1.07 -1.12 17.85
C ARG A 162 -2.04 -0.02 17.36
N ILE A 163 -1.59 0.87 16.49
CA ILE A 163 -2.44 1.93 15.90
C ILE A 163 -3.60 1.30 15.13
N ALA A 164 -3.33 0.28 14.32
CA ALA A 164 -4.36 -0.41 13.56
C ALA A 164 -5.40 -1.06 14.47
N SER A 165 -4.95 -1.79 15.48
CA SER A 165 -5.84 -2.42 16.49
C SER A 165 -6.69 -1.37 17.21
N LYS A 166 -6.09 -0.26 17.69
CA LYS A 166 -6.80 0.84 18.37
C LYS A 166 -7.87 1.48 17.47
N ASN A 167 -7.63 1.51 16.17
CA ASN A 167 -8.49 2.18 15.20
C ASN A 167 -9.44 1.23 14.46
N ASN A 168 -9.39 -0.09 14.73
CA ASN A 168 -10.12 -1.16 14.03
C ASN A 168 -9.84 -1.14 12.51
N LEU A 169 -8.56 -1.01 12.14
CA LEU A 169 -8.10 -0.97 10.75
C LEU A 169 -7.38 -2.26 10.38
N PRO A 170 -7.51 -2.73 9.13
CA PRO A 170 -6.76 -3.87 8.62
C PRO A 170 -5.26 -3.54 8.49
N VAL A 171 -4.42 -4.58 8.67
CA VAL A 171 -2.96 -4.51 8.53
C VAL A 171 -2.49 -5.51 7.48
N VAL A 172 -1.66 -5.04 6.56
CA VAL A 172 -0.79 -5.87 5.75
C VAL A 172 0.57 -5.93 6.45
N ASP A 173 0.85 -7.07 7.09
CA ASP A 173 2.06 -7.25 7.89
C ASP A 173 3.25 -7.67 7.01
N LEU A 174 3.78 -6.72 6.24
CA LEU A 174 4.90 -6.97 5.33
C LEU A 174 6.19 -7.33 6.08
N ARG A 175 6.39 -6.80 7.30
CA ARG A 175 7.53 -7.20 8.13
C ARG A 175 7.55 -8.69 8.39
N LYS A 176 6.40 -9.25 8.78
CA LYS A 176 6.23 -10.68 9.00
C LYS A 176 6.35 -11.47 7.70
N ALA A 177 5.68 -11.03 6.63
CA ALA A 177 5.68 -11.71 5.35
C ALA A 177 7.11 -11.84 4.77
N PHE A 178 7.92 -10.78 4.88
CA PHE A 178 9.32 -10.78 4.43
C PHE A 178 10.20 -11.71 5.25
N LEU A 179 10.05 -11.70 6.58
CA LEU A 179 10.78 -12.62 7.45
C LEU A 179 10.42 -14.07 7.15
N ASP A 180 9.13 -14.39 7.06
CA ASP A 180 8.64 -15.75 6.77
C ASP A 180 9.13 -16.24 5.41
N TYR A 181 9.18 -15.38 4.40
CA TYR A 181 9.71 -15.71 3.08
C TYR A 181 11.22 -15.97 3.13
N ASN A 182 11.98 -15.10 3.79
CA ASN A 182 13.44 -15.22 3.92
C ASN A 182 13.85 -16.47 4.72
N LEU A 183 13.13 -16.81 5.79
CA LEU A 183 13.38 -18.05 6.56
C LEU A 183 13.30 -19.30 5.67
N LYS A 184 12.46 -19.29 4.64
CA LYS A 184 12.30 -20.41 3.70
C LYS A 184 13.25 -20.35 2.51
N ASN A 185 13.60 -19.15 2.03
CA ASN A 185 14.21 -18.96 0.72
C ASN A 185 15.61 -18.31 0.79
N ASN A 186 16.14 -18.02 1.99
CA ASN A 186 17.46 -17.44 2.20
C ASN A 186 18.36 -18.32 3.06
N PRO A 187 18.65 -19.60 2.68
CA PRO A 187 19.47 -20.50 3.49
C PRO A 187 20.93 -20.02 3.58
N ALA A 188 21.39 -19.18 2.66
CA ALA A 188 22.73 -18.60 2.67
C ALA A 188 22.83 -17.32 3.51
N ASN A 189 21.77 -16.93 4.21
CA ASN A 189 21.70 -15.74 5.06
C ASN A 189 22.20 -14.46 4.39
N LYS A 190 21.87 -14.28 3.10
CA LYS A 190 22.23 -13.08 2.33
C LYS A 190 21.54 -11.86 2.89
N ASP A 191 22.19 -10.71 2.84
CA ASP A 191 21.63 -9.44 3.31
C ASP A 191 20.71 -8.75 2.28
N ARG A 192 20.68 -9.25 1.02
CA ARG A 192 19.87 -8.73 -0.09
C ARG A 192 19.80 -9.73 -1.24
N GLY A 193 18.94 -9.47 -2.21
CA GLY A 193 18.81 -10.21 -3.46
C GLY A 193 17.76 -11.31 -3.44
N ILE A 194 17.09 -11.54 -2.31
CA ILE A 194 15.96 -12.48 -2.20
C ILE A 194 14.65 -11.76 -2.56
N LEU A 195 14.32 -10.68 -1.84
CA LEU A 195 13.14 -9.84 -2.03
C LEU A 195 13.49 -8.40 -2.37
N THR A 196 14.75 -7.98 -2.10
CA THR A 196 15.21 -6.61 -2.33
C THR A 196 16.44 -6.59 -3.25
N THR A 197 16.69 -5.45 -3.90
CA THR A 197 17.89 -5.22 -4.71
C THR A 197 19.08 -4.74 -3.87
N ASP A 198 18.82 -3.89 -2.88
CA ASP A 198 19.81 -3.12 -2.11
C ASP A 198 19.56 -3.17 -0.60
N ARG A 199 18.81 -4.15 -0.10
CA ARG A 199 18.35 -4.37 1.28
C ARG A 199 17.02 -3.68 1.63
N VAL A 200 16.51 -2.76 0.79
CA VAL A 200 15.31 -1.95 1.04
C VAL A 200 14.35 -1.99 -0.14
N HIS A 201 14.83 -1.59 -1.33
CA HIS A 201 13.99 -1.49 -2.52
C HIS A 201 13.70 -2.85 -3.13
N LEU A 202 12.45 -3.07 -3.51
CA LEU A 202 11.95 -4.37 -3.95
C LEU A 202 12.57 -4.82 -5.29
N ASN A 203 12.95 -6.09 -5.36
CA ASN A 203 13.19 -6.77 -6.62
C ASN A 203 11.88 -7.38 -7.16
N ALA A 204 11.94 -8.17 -8.23
CA ALA A 204 10.74 -8.78 -8.85
C ALA A 204 9.94 -9.66 -7.88
N ASN A 205 10.63 -10.44 -7.02
CA ASN A 205 9.99 -11.31 -6.01
C ASN A 205 9.36 -10.48 -4.89
N GLY A 206 10.04 -9.44 -4.42
CA GLY A 206 9.51 -8.53 -3.41
C GLY A 206 8.27 -7.78 -3.90
N ASN A 207 8.28 -7.29 -5.15
CA ASN A 207 7.11 -6.66 -5.75
C ASN A 207 5.93 -7.65 -5.88
N HIS A 208 6.20 -8.92 -6.18
CA HIS A 208 5.16 -9.96 -6.25
C HIS A 208 4.55 -10.21 -4.88
N LEU A 209 5.37 -10.46 -3.86
CA LEU A 209 4.91 -10.70 -2.50
C LEU A 209 4.07 -9.53 -1.95
N VAL A 210 4.55 -8.28 -2.14
CA VAL A 210 3.81 -7.09 -1.71
C VAL A 210 2.48 -6.94 -2.44
N ALA A 211 2.45 -7.23 -3.75
CA ALA A 211 1.23 -7.17 -4.54
C ALA A 211 0.20 -8.20 -4.05
N ASP A 212 0.60 -9.43 -3.79
CA ASP A 212 -0.28 -10.50 -3.30
C ASP A 212 -0.90 -10.14 -1.95
N GLU A 213 -0.07 -9.69 -0.99
CA GLU A 213 -0.53 -9.33 0.34
C GLU A 213 -1.48 -8.12 0.32
N MET A 214 -1.14 -7.07 -0.43
CA MET A 214 -1.96 -5.87 -0.52
C MET A 214 -3.27 -6.13 -1.30
N TRP A 215 -3.23 -6.87 -2.42
CA TRP A 215 -4.43 -7.18 -3.18
C TRP A 215 -5.42 -8.01 -2.37
N ARG A 216 -4.93 -8.99 -1.62
CA ARG A 216 -5.77 -9.76 -0.69
C ARG A 216 -6.46 -8.86 0.34
N ALA A 217 -5.75 -7.88 0.90
CA ALA A 217 -6.33 -6.94 1.86
C ALA A 217 -7.36 -6.01 1.22
N ILE A 218 -7.10 -5.48 0.01
CA ILE A 218 -8.02 -4.60 -0.72
C ILE A 218 -9.34 -5.31 -1.03
N LYS A 219 -9.30 -6.57 -1.47
CA LYS A 219 -10.52 -7.34 -1.79
C LYS A 219 -11.41 -7.63 -0.57
N ASN A 220 -10.87 -7.56 0.63
CA ASN A 220 -11.58 -7.85 1.88
C ASN A 220 -12.09 -6.59 2.61
N LEU A 221 -12.03 -5.40 1.98
CA LEU A 221 -12.56 -4.13 2.51
C LEU A 221 -14.05 -3.98 2.23
#